data_1723963b3e2ce9382846c4979b5e3e8c
#
_entry.id   1723963b3e2ce9382846c4979b5e3e8c
#
_cell.length_a   1.000
_cell.length_b   1.000
_cell.length_c   1.000
_cell.angle_alpha   90.00
_cell.angle_beta   90.00
_cell.angle_gamma   90.00
#
_symmetry.space_group_name_H-M   'P 1'
#
loop_
_entity.id
_entity.type
_entity.pdbx_description
1 polymer ?
#
loop_
_entity_poly.entity_id
_entity_poly.type
_entity_poly.pdbx_seq_one_letter_code
_entity_poly.pdbx_strand_id
1 'polypeptide(L)'
;FVDALAYVLNPDYASSTASLVTPYVAGADDYYNYCVYRNNANNGTVAEDGTTYTIDAAGTVTVTAADGSTTTCPAVDFSSVGVAAVDEHTLTYTLNYDFPGFLSLLNYAPFEPAYGPMLAELGDQFCTSAEPACNCGAFYLAEYTPLESWVMKKNPENYDKDNVYIDTIRYIYNQEALISGPEMVRRGEIDQATISSDILDSWLADDTT
;
A
#
# COMPACT_ATOMS: atom_id res chain seq x y z
N PHE A 1 -10.22 7.25 -3.02
CA PHE A 1 -10.38 5.79 -2.95
C PHE A 1 -10.20 5.13 -4.32
N VAL A 2 -10.97 5.52 -5.34
CA VAL A 2 -10.88 4.91 -6.68
C VAL A 2 -9.49 5.10 -7.27
N ASP A 3 -8.95 6.33 -7.24
CA ASP A 3 -7.60 6.66 -7.73
C ASP A 3 -6.50 5.95 -6.93
N ALA A 4 -6.69 5.81 -5.60
CA ALA A 4 -5.76 5.07 -4.75
C ALA A 4 -5.67 3.60 -5.16
N LEU A 5 -6.83 2.98 -5.43
CA LEU A 5 -6.87 1.58 -5.88
C LEU A 5 -6.26 1.40 -7.27
N ALA A 6 -6.51 2.36 -8.18
CA ALA A 6 -5.89 2.36 -9.52
C ALA A 6 -4.36 2.47 -9.43
N TYR A 7 -3.86 3.29 -8.50
CA TYR A 7 -2.43 3.41 -8.22
C TYR A 7 -1.84 2.10 -7.68
N VAL A 8 -2.47 1.50 -6.67
CA VAL A 8 -2.01 0.25 -6.05
C VAL A 8 -1.98 -0.91 -7.04
N LEU A 9 -2.97 -1.00 -7.93
CA LEU A 9 -3.09 -2.05 -8.94
C LEU A 9 -2.24 -1.80 -10.19
N ASN A 10 -1.56 -0.66 -10.29
CA ASN A 10 -0.62 -0.43 -11.39
C ASN A 10 0.79 -0.89 -10.99
N PRO A 11 1.35 -1.95 -11.61
CA PRO A 11 2.67 -2.48 -11.28
C PRO A 11 3.82 -1.50 -11.57
N ASP A 12 3.61 -0.43 -12.36
CA ASP A 12 4.60 0.64 -12.57
C ASP A 12 5.02 1.31 -11.26
N TYR A 13 4.12 1.33 -10.28
CA TYR A 13 4.36 1.94 -8.97
C TYR A 13 4.85 0.94 -7.91
N ALA A 14 5.06 -0.32 -8.29
CA ALA A 14 5.64 -1.37 -7.46
C ALA A 14 5.01 -1.52 -6.07
N SER A 15 3.68 -1.36 -5.95
CA SER A 15 2.98 -1.51 -4.68
C SER A 15 3.12 -2.93 -4.14
N SER A 16 3.63 -3.06 -2.91
CA SER A 16 3.72 -4.35 -2.21
C SER A 16 2.37 -4.88 -1.71
N THR A 17 1.30 -4.09 -1.81
CA THR A 17 -0.01 -4.39 -1.23
C THR A 17 -1.09 -4.74 -2.25
N ALA A 18 -0.77 -4.79 -3.54
CA ALA A 18 -1.71 -5.19 -4.60
C ALA A 18 -2.35 -6.56 -4.33
N SER A 19 -1.59 -7.49 -3.73
CA SER A 19 -2.07 -8.83 -3.33
C SER A 19 -3.18 -8.82 -2.28
N LEU A 20 -3.41 -7.71 -1.57
CA LEU A 20 -4.55 -7.54 -0.67
C LEU A 20 -5.83 -7.15 -1.41
N VAL A 21 -5.73 -6.79 -2.69
CA VAL A 21 -6.86 -6.31 -3.51
C VAL A 21 -7.26 -7.36 -4.55
N THR A 22 -6.28 -7.87 -5.30
CA THR A 22 -6.51 -8.73 -6.48
C THR A 22 -7.37 -9.96 -6.22
N PRO A 23 -7.29 -10.67 -5.07
CA PRO A 23 -8.12 -11.86 -4.85
C PRO A 23 -9.59 -11.53 -4.56
N TYR A 24 -9.87 -10.35 -4.02
CA TYR A 24 -11.17 -10.01 -3.43
C TYR A 24 -12.02 -9.12 -4.33
N VAL A 25 -11.44 -8.11 -4.94
CA VAL A 25 -12.17 -7.12 -5.75
C VAL A 25 -12.33 -7.63 -7.17
N ALA A 26 -13.57 -7.65 -7.68
CA ALA A 26 -13.87 -8.16 -9.01
C ALA A 26 -13.06 -7.42 -10.09
N GLY A 27 -12.52 -8.16 -11.04
CA GLY A 27 -11.71 -7.63 -12.15
C GLY A 27 -10.33 -7.08 -11.77
N ALA A 28 -9.97 -7.03 -10.47
CA ALA A 28 -8.69 -6.48 -10.02
C ALA A 28 -7.50 -7.34 -10.46
N ASP A 29 -7.65 -8.66 -10.42
CA ASP A 29 -6.60 -9.60 -10.86
C ASP A 29 -6.37 -9.51 -12.38
N ASP A 30 -7.45 -9.48 -13.16
CA ASP A 30 -7.36 -9.34 -14.61
C ASP A 30 -6.70 -8.02 -15.02
N TYR A 31 -7.07 -6.92 -14.37
CA TYR A 31 -6.46 -5.61 -14.62
C TYR A 31 -4.97 -5.59 -14.23
N TYR A 32 -4.62 -6.10 -13.05
CA TYR A 32 -3.24 -6.14 -12.58
C TYR A 32 -2.36 -6.97 -13.52
N ASN A 33 -2.80 -8.19 -13.86
CA ASN A 33 -2.06 -9.09 -14.75
C ASN A 33 -1.90 -8.48 -16.15
N TYR A 34 -2.95 -7.85 -16.69
CA TYR A 34 -2.84 -7.11 -17.95
C TYR A 34 -1.78 -6.01 -17.88
N CYS A 35 -1.76 -5.21 -16.81
CA CYS A 35 -0.76 -4.17 -16.62
C CYS A 35 0.67 -4.73 -16.53
N VAL A 36 0.87 -5.85 -15.83
CA VAL A 36 2.17 -6.55 -15.80
C VAL A 36 2.62 -6.96 -17.19
N TYR A 37 1.74 -7.62 -17.95
CA TYR A 37 2.07 -8.09 -19.31
C TYR A 37 2.32 -6.95 -20.28
N ARG A 38 1.51 -5.89 -20.22
CA ARG A 38 1.69 -4.65 -20.98
C ARG A 38 3.06 -4.01 -20.71
N ASN A 39 3.46 -3.92 -19.45
CA ASN A 39 4.74 -3.33 -19.07
C ASN A 39 5.90 -4.18 -19.57
N ASN A 40 5.82 -5.50 -19.43
CA ASN A 40 6.82 -6.42 -19.97
C ASN A 40 6.96 -6.27 -21.49
N ALA A 41 5.83 -6.15 -22.21
CA ALA A 41 5.83 -5.93 -23.66
C ALA A 41 6.48 -4.59 -24.04
N ASN A 42 6.12 -3.50 -23.33
CA ASN A 42 6.66 -2.17 -23.60
C ASN A 42 8.17 -2.07 -23.32
N ASN A 43 8.65 -2.81 -22.32
CA ASN A 43 10.05 -2.82 -21.90
C ASN A 43 10.88 -3.87 -22.68
N GLY A 44 10.27 -4.68 -23.51
CA GLY A 44 10.94 -5.77 -24.22
C GLY A 44 11.49 -6.83 -23.27
N THR A 45 10.83 -7.05 -22.13
CA THR A 45 11.27 -7.98 -21.09
C THR A 45 11.20 -9.42 -21.59
N VAL A 46 12.23 -10.19 -21.28
CA VAL A 46 12.23 -11.65 -21.39
C VAL A 46 12.29 -12.21 -19.98
N ALA A 47 11.30 -13.01 -19.58
CA ALA A 47 11.28 -13.63 -18.27
C ALA A 47 12.38 -14.70 -18.11
N GLU A 48 12.72 -15.08 -16.89
CA GLU A 48 13.77 -16.08 -16.60
C GLU A 48 13.48 -17.45 -17.24
N ASP A 49 12.21 -17.79 -17.41
CA ASP A 49 11.77 -19.02 -18.08
C ASP A 49 11.76 -18.92 -19.61
N GLY A 50 12.20 -17.79 -20.19
CA GLY A 50 12.22 -17.52 -21.61
C GLY A 50 10.90 -16.99 -22.19
N THR A 51 9.88 -16.71 -21.36
CA THR A 51 8.62 -16.10 -21.80
C THR A 51 8.87 -14.69 -22.34
N THR A 52 8.26 -14.36 -23.48
CA THR A 52 8.32 -13.04 -24.13
C THR A 52 6.93 -12.42 -24.27
N TYR A 53 6.90 -11.10 -24.43
CA TYR A 53 5.67 -10.31 -24.47
C TYR A 53 5.72 -9.38 -25.66
N THR A 54 4.60 -9.27 -26.39
CA THR A 54 4.41 -8.28 -27.46
C THR A 54 3.04 -7.62 -27.30
N ILE A 55 2.91 -6.37 -27.73
CA ILE A 55 1.66 -5.62 -27.66
C ILE A 55 1.31 -5.07 -29.05
N ASP A 56 0.06 -5.16 -29.44
CA ASP A 56 -0.44 -4.63 -30.70
C ASP A 56 -1.02 -3.20 -30.54
N ALA A 57 -1.42 -2.59 -31.65
CA ALA A 57 -2.00 -1.25 -31.67
C ALA A 57 -3.36 -1.14 -30.94
N ALA A 58 -4.05 -2.26 -30.73
CA ALA A 58 -5.30 -2.32 -29.97
C ALA A 58 -5.06 -2.50 -28.44
N GLY A 59 -3.80 -2.63 -28.03
CA GLY A 59 -3.41 -2.87 -26.64
C GLY A 59 -3.52 -4.34 -26.22
N THR A 60 -3.73 -5.27 -27.14
CA THR A 60 -3.75 -6.71 -26.83
C THR A 60 -2.30 -7.19 -26.64
N VAL A 61 -2.03 -7.82 -25.51
CA VAL A 61 -0.73 -8.41 -25.23
C VAL A 61 -0.75 -9.87 -25.63
N THR A 62 0.29 -10.30 -26.39
CA THR A 62 0.56 -11.70 -26.66
C THR A 62 1.75 -12.15 -25.81
N VAL A 63 1.50 -13.14 -24.97
CA VAL A 63 2.49 -13.81 -24.13
C VAL A 63 2.92 -15.07 -24.88
N THR A 64 4.21 -15.21 -25.15
CA THR A 64 4.81 -16.40 -25.81
C THR A 64 5.70 -17.11 -24.84
N ALA A 65 5.33 -18.32 -24.43
CA ALA A 65 6.14 -19.16 -23.55
C ALA A 65 7.36 -19.72 -24.29
N ALA A 66 8.35 -20.25 -23.55
CA ALA A 66 9.59 -20.80 -24.11
C ALA A 66 9.37 -21.98 -25.07
N ASP A 67 8.26 -22.72 -24.92
CA ASP A 67 7.86 -23.81 -25.80
C ASP A 67 7.20 -23.35 -27.10
N GLY A 68 7.05 -22.02 -27.28
CA GLY A 68 6.40 -21.40 -28.44
C GLY A 68 4.88 -21.34 -28.33
N SER A 69 4.26 -21.80 -27.26
CA SER A 69 2.83 -21.62 -27.03
C SER A 69 2.50 -20.15 -26.80
N THR A 70 1.35 -19.69 -27.28
CA THR A 70 0.93 -18.28 -27.14
C THR A 70 -0.41 -18.16 -26.44
N THR A 71 -0.51 -17.14 -25.59
CA THR A 71 -1.76 -16.70 -24.94
C THR A 71 -1.96 -15.23 -25.22
N THR A 72 -3.17 -14.83 -25.57
CA THR A 72 -3.53 -13.43 -25.77
C THR A 72 -4.29 -12.86 -24.58
N CYS A 73 -3.89 -11.68 -24.11
CA CYS A 73 -4.54 -10.92 -23.06
C CYS A 73 -5.09 -9.64 -23.69
N PRO A 74 -6.41 -9.50 -23.87
CA PRO A 74 -7.02 -8.28 -24.37
C PRO A 74 -6.74 -7.10 -23.45
N ALA A 75 -6.82 -5.87 -23.98
CA ALA A 75 -6.72 -4.68 -23.16
C ALA A 75 -7.82 -4.67 -22.08
N VAL A 76 -7.40 -4.45 -20.83
CA VAL A 76 -8.29 -4.34 -19.67
C VAL A 76 -8.23 -2.91 -19.16
N ASP A 77 -9.37 -2.23 -19.12
CA ASP A 77 -9.49 -0.88 -18.57
C ASP A 77 -9.80 -0.93 -17.06
N PHE A 78 -9.30 0.04 -16.30
CA PHE A 78 -9.55 0.08 -14.84
C PHE A 78 -11.04 0.18 -14.49
N SER A 79 -11.88 0.69 -15.38
CA SER A 79 -13.34 0.73 -15.18
C SER A 79 -14.00 -0.65 -15.04
N SER A 80 -13.28 -1.73 -15.39
CA SER A 80 -13.74 -3.11 -15.17
C SER A 80 -13.48 -3.61 -13.74
N VAL A 81 -12.66 -2.89 -12.96
CA VAL A 81 -12.40 -3.21 -11.56
C VAL A 81 -13.63 -2.83 -10.71
N GLY A 82 -14.02 -3.73 -9.84
CA GLY A 82 -15.23 -3.63 -9.01
C GLY A 82 -15.16 -2.56 -7.91
N VAL A 83 -14.69 -1.35 -8.23
CA VAL A 83 -14.73 -0.20 -7.33
C VAL A 83 -15.34 0.99 -8.08
N ALA A 84 -16.29 1.69 -7.45
CA ALA A 84 -16.89 2.87 -8.06
C ALA A 84 -17.34 3.89 -7.01
N ALA A 85 -17.06 5.16 -7.26
CA ALA A 85 -17.71 6.27 -6.60
C ALA A 85 -19.06 6.53 -7.29
N VAL A 86 -20.16 6.16 -6.65
CA VAL A 86 -21.53 6.32 -7.20
C VAL A 86 -21.97 7.77 -7.12
N ASP A 87 -21.58 8.42 -6.04
CA ASP A 87 -21.80 9.86 -5.80
C ASP A 87 -20.71 10.39 -4.85
N GLU A 88 -20.84 11.64 -4.38
CA GLU A 88 -19.87 12.31 -3.50
C GLU A 88 -19.65 11.61 -2.15
N HIS A 89 -20.58 10.76 -1.72
CA HIS A 89 -20.59 10.14 -0.40
C HIS A 89 -20.73 8.61 -0.44
N THR A 90 -20.88 8.02 -1.65
CA THR A 90 -21.14 6.59 -1.82
C THR A 90 -20.04 5.92 -2.63
N LEU A 91 -19.29 5.04 -1.98
CA LEU A 91 -18.30 4.16 -2.59
C LEU A 91 -18.83 2.74 -2.58
N THR A 92 -18.73 2.04 -3.70
CA THR A 92 -19.13 0.63 -3.80
C THR A 92 -17.96 -0.25 -4.18
N TYR A 93 -17.95 -1.45 -3.61
CA TYR A 93 -17.06 -2.53 -3.99
C TYR A 93 -17.88 -3.73 -4.47
N THR A 94 -17.51 -4.28 -5.63
CA THR A 94 -18.01 -5.57 -6.11
C THR A 94 -16.93 -6.62 -5.87
N LEU A 95 -17.28 -7.69 -5.18
CA LEU A 95 -16.34 -8.74 -4.81
C LEU A 95 -16.44 -9.94 -5.74
N ASN A 96 -15.35 -10.70 -5.88
CA ASN A 96 -15.31 -11.96 -6.63
C ASN A 96 -16.17 -13.05 -5.98
N TYR A 97 -16.34 -12.99 -4.66
CA TYR A 97 -17.13 -13.94 -3.86
C TYR A 97 -17.56 -13.30 -2.54
N ASP A 98 -18.49 -13.93 -1.84
CA ASP A 98 -18.89 -13.50 -0.49
C ASP A 98 -17.73 -13.70 0.50
N PHE A 99 -17.17 -12.57 0.96
CA PHE A 99 -16.07 -12.54 1.93
C PHE A 99 -16.46 -11.73 3.18
N PRO A 100 -16.91 -12.39 4.25
CA PRO A 100 -17.35 -11.70 5.48
C PRO A 100 -16.28 -10.83 6.13
N GLY A 101 -15.00 -11.14 5.89
CA GLY A 101 -13.84 -10.35 6.39
C GLY A 101 -13.55 -9.07 5.61
N PHE A 102 -14.27 -8.75 4.53
CA PHE A 102 -13.93 -7.63 3.66
C PHE A 102 -13.93 -6.28 4.38
N LEU A 103 -14.87 -6.04 5.30
CA LEU A 103 -14.90 -4.80 6.09
C LEU A 103 -13.65 -4.61 6.95
N SER A 104 -13.09 -5.70 7.47
CA SER A 104 -11.81 -5.64 8.19
C SER A 104 -10.63 -5.39 7.24
N LEU A 105 -10.72 -5.88 6.01
CA LEU A 105 -9.71 -5.66 4.97
C LEU A 105 -9.61 -4.18 4.58
N LEU A 106 -10.72 -3.43 4.64
CA LEU A 106 -10.74 -1.98 4.33
C LEU A 106 -9.86 -1.12 5.26
N ASN A 107 -9.39 -1.65 6.38
CA ASN A 107 -8.44 -0.96 7.27
C ASN A 107 -6.98 -1.04 6.79
N TYR A 108 -6.69 -1.73 5.70
CA TYR A 108 -5.33 -1.83 5.17
C TYR A 108 -5.05 -0.72 4.15
N ALA A 109 -3.79 -0.32 4.08
CA ALA A 109 -3.32 0.80 3.27
C ALA A 109 -3.83 0.88 1.82
N PRO A 110 -3.99 -0.22 1.05
CA PRO A 110 -4.49 -0.11 -0.33
C PRO A 110 -5.93 0.40 -0.45
N PHE A 111 -6.70 0.36 0.64
CA PHE A 111 -8.08 0.83 0.66
C PHE A 111 -8.23 2.23 1.26
N GLU A 112 -7.14 2.83 1.75
CA GLU A 112 -7.16 4.19 2.26
C GLU A 112 -7.25 5.22 1.11
N PRO A 113 -7.84 6.40 1.35
CA PRO A 113 -7.95 7.42 0.32
C PRO A 113 -6.59 8.05 0.01
N ALA A 114 -6.34 8.34 -1.26
CA ALA A 114 -5.24 9.18 -1.68
C ALA A 114 -5.74 10.28 -2.63
N TYR A 115 -5.06 11.41 -2.65
CA TYR A 115 -5.45 12.54 -3.49
C TYR A 115 -5.03 12.29 -4.94
N GLY A 116 -6.01 11.97 -5.79
CA GLY A 116 -5.79 11.56 -7.18
C GLY A 116 -4.93 12.50 -8.02
N PRO A 117 -5.14 13.84 -8.00
CA PRO A 117 -4.26 14.77 -8.72
C PRO A 117 -2.78 14.67 -8.31
N MET A 118 -2.49 14.46 -7.04
CA MET A 118 -1.11 14.29 -6.54
C MET A 118 -0.53 12.94 -6.95
N LEU A 119 -1.32 11.87 -6.94
CA LEU A 119 -0.90 10.58 -7.48
C LEU A 119 -0.50 10.68 -8.96
N ALA A 120 -1.27 11.41 -9.75
CA ALA A 120 -1.00 11.62 -11.18
C ALA A 120 0.25 12.49 -11.41
N GLU A 121 0.51 13.48 -10.54
CA GLU A 121 1.67 14.38 -10.64
C GLU A 121 2.96 13.69 -10.21
N LEU A 122 2.94 12.96 -9.08
CA LEU A 122 4.13 12.40 -8.46
C LEU A 122 4.48 11.00 -8.98
N GLY A 123 3.51 10.23 -9.45
CA GLY A 123 3.73 8.88 -9.93
C GLY A 123 4.46 8.01 -8.89
N ASP A 124 5.60 7.46 -9.27
CA ASP A 124 6.45 6.61 -8.42
C ASP A 124 7.14 7.37 -7.27
N GLN A 125 7.11 8.72 -7.29
CA GLN A 125 7.64 9.55 -6.21
C GLN A 125 6.62 9.79 -5.09
N PHE A 126 5.39 9.33 -5.23
CA PHE A 126 4.37 9.48 -4.19
C PHE A 126 4.79 8.78 -2.89
N CYS A 127 4.75 9.49 -1.76
CA CYS A 127 5.15 8.99 -0.43
C CYS A 127 6.62 8.55 -0.29
N THR A 128 7.53 8.96 -1.16
CA THR A 128 8.96 8.68 -1.03
C THR A 128 9.71 9.68 -0.16
N SER A 129 9.07 10.80 0.19
CA SER A 129 9.60 11.86 1.06
C SER A 129 8.50 12.45 1.92
N ALA A 130 8.87 13.31 2.87
CA ALA A 130 7.91 14.04 3.71
C ALA A 130 7.10 15.08 2.92
N GLU A 131 7.63 15.55 1.79
CA GLU A 131 6.99 16.55 0.92
C GLU A 131 7.07 16.14 -0.56
N PRO A 132 6.06 16.51 -1.35
CA PRO A 132 4.74 17.05 -0.97
C PRO A 132 3.81 15.95 -0.42
N ALA A 133 3.00 16.26 0.57
CA ALA A 133 2.05 15.31 1.13
C ALA A 133 0.67 15.95 1.36
N CYS A 134 -0.38 15.24 0.92
CA CYS A 134 -1.76 15.56 1.25
C CYS A 134 -2.28 14.49 2.20
N ASN A 135 -2.46 14.83 3.47
CA ASN A 135 -2.82 13.89 4.52
C ASN A 135 -4.20 14.22 5.07
N CYS A 136 -5.10 13.25 5.13
CA CYS A 136 -6.41 13.37 5.77
C CYS A 136 -6.44 12.75 7.19
N GLY A 137 -5.40 12.01 7.58
CA GLY A 137 -5.28 11.36 8.88
C GLY A 137 -5.01 12.34 10.03
N ALA A 138 -5.02 11.81 11.26
CA ALA A 138 -4.78 12.56 12.48
C ALA A 138 -3.37 13.20 12.55
N PHE A 139 -2.42 12.63 11.83
CA PHE A 139 -1.04 13.08 11.74
C PHE A 139 -0.60 13.16 10.29
N TYR A 140 0.38 14.02 10.02
CA TYR A 140 1.10 14.08 8.75
C TYR A 140 2.60 13.84 8.96
N LEU A 141 3.27 13.30 7.95
CA LEU A 141 4.72 13.09 7.96
C LEU A 141 5.42 14.45 7.78
N ALA A 142 6.10 14.91 8.82
CA ALA A 142 6.78 16.21 8.83
C ALA A 142 8.26 16.10 8.46
N GLU A 143 8.91 15.00 8.87
CA GLU A 143 10.33 14.74 8.59
C GLU A 143 10.52 13.26 8.29
N TYR A 144 11.40 12.95 7.35
CA TYR A 144 11.74 11.58 7.01
C TYR A 144 13.22 11.46 6.63
N THR A 145 13.94 10.68 7.42
CA THR A 145 15.32 10.27 7.12
C THR A 145 15.36 8.75 7.00
N PRO A 146 15.54 8.20 5.79
CA PRO A 146 15.57 6.76 5.58
C PRO A 146 16.53 6.04 6.52
N LEU A 147 16.08 4.93 7.13
CA LEU A 147 16.85 4.09 8.07
C LEU A 147 17.38 4.82 9.32
N GLU A 148 16.86 5.99 9.63
CA GLU A 148 17.24 6.77 10.81
C GLU A 148 16.03 7.14 11.65
N SER A 149 15.14 7.98 11.12
CA SER A 149 13.97 8.44 11.87
C SER A 149 12.90 9.04 10.98
N TRP A 150 11.67 9.11 11.50
CA TRP A 150 10.62 9.95 10.94
C TRP A 150 9.81 10.63 12.04
N VAL A 151 9.31 11.81 11.73
CA VAL A 151 8.53 12.63 12.65
C VAL A 151 7.15 12.87 12.05
N MET A 152 6.13 12.50 12.82
CA MET A 152 4.74 12.81 12.50
C MET A 152 4.26 13.94 13.41
N LYS A 153 3.54 14.90 12.85
CA LYS A 153 2.92 16.00 13.58
C LYS A 153 1.40 15.95 13.44
N LYS A 154 0.73 16.43 14.48
CA LYS A 154 -0.73 16.56 14.50
C LYS A 154 -1.20 17.36 13.28
N ASN A 155 -2.18 16.81 12.56
CA ASN A 155 -2.77 17.45 11.39
C ASN A 155 -3.84 18.47 11.81
N PRO A 156 -3.63 19.78 11.60
CA PRO A 156 -4.59 20.81 11.97
C PRO A 156 -5.87 20.80 11.12
N GLU A 157 -5.82 20.12 9.95
CA GLU A 157 -6.95 20.01 9.02
C GLU A 157 -7.73 18.70 9.20
N ASN A 158 -7.31 17.84 10.14
CA ASN A 158 -8.05 16.61 10.42
C ASN A 158 -9.44 16.92 10.99
N TYR A 159 -10.46 16.19 10.53
CA TYR A 159 -11.86 16.39 10.94
C TYR A 159 -12.09 16.15 12.44
N ASP A 160 -11.27 15.31 13.08
CA ASP A 160 -11.35 14.95 14.50
C ASP A 160 -10.17 15.48 15.32
N LYS A 161 -9.56 16.57 14.88
CA LYS A 161 -8.35 17.16 15.49
C LYS A 161 -8.47 17.48 16.97
N ASP A 162 -9.69 17.81 17.43
CA ASP A 162 -9.92 18.19 18.84
C ASP A 162 -9.81 16.99 19.78
N ASN A 163 -9.90 15.77 19.27
CA ASN A 163 -9.70 14.51 20.00
C ASN A 163 -8.28 13.93 19.83
N VAL A 164 -7.40 14.62 19.13
CA VAL A 164 -5.99 14.25 18.99
C VAL A 164 -5.18 15.01 20.04
N TYR A 165 -4.67 14.32 21.05
CA TYR A 165 -4.00 14.93 22.21
C TYR A 165 -2.46 14.91 22.09
N ILE A 166 -1.91 14.13 21.19
CA ILE A 166 -0.47 14.05 20.94
C ILE A 166 -0.14 15.03 19.80
N ASP A 167 0.82 15.93 20.02
CA ASP A 167 1.23 16.89 19.01
C ASP A 167 2.29 16.33 18.04
N THR A 168 3.18 15.49 18.56
CA THR A 168 4.31 14.96 17.79
C THR A 168 4.60 13.51 18.17
N ILE A 169 4.76 12.66 17.16
CA ILE A 169 5.23 11.27 17.30
C ILE A 169 6.56 11.17 16.57
N ARG A 170 7.60 10.74 17.28
CA ARG A 170 8.92 10.51 16.72
C ARG A 170 9.22 9.01 16.68
N TYR A 171 9.48 8.49 15.49
CA TYR A 171 9.95 7.13 15.31
C TYR A 171 11.47 7.13 15.11
N ILE A 172 12.16 6.23 15.77
CA ILE A 172 13.59 6.01 15.64
C ILE A 172 13.79 4.60 15.07
N TYR A 173 14.51 4.51 13.96
CA TYR A 173 14.83 3.21 13.37
C TYR A 173 15.89 2.51 14.23
N ASN A 174 15.62 1.28 14.61
CA ASN A 174 16.55 0.42 15.34
C ASN A 174 16.38 -1.02 14.86
N GLN A 175 17.43 -1.61 14.30
CA GLN A 175 17.41 -2.99 13.80
C GLN A 175 17.17 -4.00 14.94
N GLU A 176 17.54 -3.67 16.17
CA GLU A 176 17.37 -4.51 17.35
C GLU A 176 16.19 -4.05 18.23
N ALA A 177 15.19 -3.37 17.65
CA ALA A 177 14.08 -2.77 18.40
C ALA A 177 13.30 -3.76 19.25
N LEU A 178 13.12 -5.01 18.81
CA LEU A 178 12.44 -6.07 19.58
C LEU A 178 13.24 -6.52 20.81
N ILE A 179 14.56 -6.36 20.80
CA ILE A 179 15.45 -6.76 21.90
C ILE A 179 15.70 -5.58 22.82
N SER A 180 16.11 -4.44 22.28
CA SER A 180 16.53 -3.26 23.06
C SER A 180 15.37 -2.33 23.44
N GLY A 181 14.29 -2.30 22.65
CA GLY A 181 13.17 -1.38 22.84
C GLY A 181 12.53 -1.46 24.22
N PRO A 182 12.17 -2.64 24.75
CA PRO A 182 11.58 -2.76 26.08
C PRO A 182 12.46 -2.15 27.17
N GLU A 183 13.76 -2.38 27.13
CA GLU A 183 14.71 -1.79 28.09
C GLU A 183 14.84 -0.26 27.93
N MET A 184 14.72 0.26 26.72
CA MET A 184 14.70 1.71 26.48
C MET A 184 13.45 2.37 27.07
N VAL A 185 12.28 1.71 27.02
CA VAL A 185 11.07 2.17 27.72
C VAL A 185 11.31 2.21 29.24
N ARG A 186 11.88 1.14 29.82
CA ARG A 186 12.18 1.07 31.26
C ARG A 186 13.13 2.19 31.73
N ARG A 187 14.05 2.59 30.85
CA ARG A 187 14.98 3.71 31.12
C ARG A 187 14.37 5.10 30.83
N GLY A 188 13.14 5.15 30.29
CA GLY A 188 12.50 6.41 29.92
C GLY A 188 13.10 7.09 28.69
N GLU A 189 13.79 6.35 27.83
CA GLU A 189 14.40 6.86 26.60
C GLU A 189 13.37 6.95 25.46
N ILE A 190 12.37 6.08 25.46
CA ILE A 190 11.23 6.06 24.55
C ILE A 190 9.94 5.75 25.32
N ASP A 191 8.80 6.11 24.74
CA ASP A 191 7.49 5.99 25.38
C ASP A 191 6.77 4.67 25.04
N GLN A 192 7.18 3.99 23.98
CA GLN A 192 6.52 2.77 23.49
C GLN A 192 7.51 1.80 22.85
N ALA A 193 7.37 0.51 23.15
CA ALA A 193 8.05 -0.58 22.46
C ALA A 193 7.14 -1.79 22.32
N THR A 194 7.48 -2.67 21.38
CA THR A 194 6.82 -3.98 21.23
C THR A 194 7.53 -5.00 22.09
N ILE A 195 6.78 -5.77 22.88
CA ILE A 195 7.28 -6.93 23.62
C ILE A 195 7.00 -8.17 22.77
N SER A 196 8.05 -8.92 22.42
CA SER A 196 7.92 -10.18 21.71
C SER A 196 7.40 -11.29 22.64
N SER A 197 6.77 -12.32 22.05
CA SER A 197 6.24 -13.47 22.81
C SER A 197 7.31 -14.17 23.65
N ASP A 198 8.55 -14.15 23.20
CA ASP A 198 9.68 -14.85 23.86
C ASP A 198 10.03 -14.27 25.23
N ILE A 199 9.76 -12.98 25.45
CA ILE A 199 10.09 -12.27 26.70
C ILE A 199 8.83 -11.86 27.48
N LEU A 200 7.64 -12.08 26.93
CA LEU A 200 6.37 -11.62 27.50
C LEU A 200 6.19 -12.07 28.95
N ASP A 201 6.39 -13.37 29.23
CA ASP A 201 6.19 -13.92 30.58
C ASP A 201 7.14 -13.31 31.62
N SER A 202 8.39 -13.03 31.22
CA SER A 202 9.37 -12.40 32.11
C SER A 202 9.02 -10.94 32.42
N TRP A 203 8.44 -10.23 31.43
CA TRP A 203 7.98 -8.85 31.62
C TRP A 203 6.71 -8.75 32.45
N LEU A 204 5.77 -9.69 32.29
CA LEU A 204 4.55 -9.77 33.09
C LEU A 204 4.83 -10.18 34.56
N ALA A 205 5.93 -10.90 34.83
CA ALA A 205 6.33 -11.31 36.14
C ALA A 205 7.16 -10.24 36.90
N ASP A 206 7.58 -9.18 36.24
CA ASP A 206 8.37 -8.10 36.80
C ASP A 206 7.45 -7.01 37.39
N ASP A 207 7.34 -6.98 38.74
CA ASP A 207 6.50 -6.02 39.49
C ASP A 207 7.01 -4.56 39.39
N THR A 208 8.11 -4.31 38.69
CA THR A 208 8.73 -2.97 38.54
C THR A 208 8.39 -2.30 37.22
N THR A 209 7.59 -2.95 36.37
CA THR A 209 7.16 -2.44 35.04
C THR A 209 5.76 -1.82 35.08
#